data_0f8c1d427d4cb41b7efa905e6c5aa51b
#
_entry.id   0f8c1d427d4cb41b7efa905e6c5aa51b
#
_cell.length_a   1.000
_cell.length_b   1.000
_cell.length_c   1.000
_cell.angle_alpha   90.00
_cell.angle_beta   90.00
_cell.angle_gamma   90.00
#
_symmetry.space_group_name_H-M   'P 1'
#
loop_
_entity.id
_entity.type
_entity.pdbx_description
1 polymer ?
#
loop_
_entity_poly.entity_id
_entity_poly.type
_entity_poly.pdbx_seq_one_letter_code
_entity_poly.pdbx_strand_id
1 'polypeptide(L)'
;MAGNLLKLSIIFNIPEWQTRAIKMLIINSGATIKYPSSFGIWASFLLQNVVGLYELAVVGKDSYELAQEISQNYIPYKIMMASTFENDVFSLLKSKPAAIESLIYLCKNNTCFKPLKKINDLISHINESIK
;
A
#
# COMPACT_ATOMS: atom_id res chain seq x y z
N MET A 1 -6.03 2.45 15.20
CA MET A 1 -4.61 2.27 15.58
C MET A 1 -3.97 1.08 14.86
N ALA A 2 -4.48 -0.13 14.92
CA ALA A 2 -3.86 -1.33 14.31
C ALA A 2 -3.57 -1.18 12.80
N GLY A 3 -4.52 -0.68 12.00
CA GLY A 3 -4.32 -0.44 10.58
C GLY A 3 -3.22 0.59 10.26
N ASN A 4 -3.06 1.62 11.11
CA ASN A 4 -1.95 2.58 10.96
C ASN A 4 -0.61 1.93 11.30
N LEU A 5 -0.58 1.09 12.34
CA LEU A 5 0.61 0.37 12.75
C LEU A 5 1.09 -0.58 11.64
N LEU A 6 0.15 -1.27 10.96
CA LEU A 6 0.47 -2.09 9.79
C LEU A 6 1.09 -1.25 8.66
N LYS A 7 0.46 -0.11 8.31
CA LYS A 7 0.97 0.76 7.24
C LYS A 7 2.37 1.31 7.56
N LEU A 8 2.57 1.77 8.80
CA LEU A 8 3.86 2.27 9.26
C LEU A 8 4.92 1.18 9.28
N SER A 9 4.56 -0.07 9.60
CA SER A 9 5.50 -1.19 9.57
C SER A 9 6.08 -1.42 8.18
N ILE A 10 5.29 -1.22 7.14
CA ILE A 10 5.71 -1.35 5.74
C ILE A 10 6.58 -0.15 5.33
N ILE A 11 6.16 1.08 5.67
CA ILE A 11 6.89 2.31 5.33
C ILE A 11 8.29 2.30 5.93
N PHE A 12 8.41 1.92 7.20
CA PHE A 12 9.67 1.94 7.94
C PHE A 12 10.39 0.59 8.02
N ASN A 13 9.80 -0.47 7.46
CA ASN A 13 10.31 -1.84 7.52
C ASN A 13 10.58 -2.30 8.97
N ILE A 14 9.56 -2.16 9.83
CA ILE A 14 9.62 -2.59 11.25
C ILE A 14 8.64 -3.75 11.46
N PRO A 15 9.11 -5.02 11.35
CA PRO A 15 8.26 -6.23 11.43
C PRO A 15 7.52 -6.38 12.76
N GLU A 16 8.08 -5.86 13.84
CA GLU A 16 7.46 -5.90 15.18
C GLU A 16 6.13 -5.15 15.21
N TRP A 17 6.01 -4.06 14.48
CA TRP A 17 4.78 -3.28 14.36
C TRP A 17 3.71 -4.06 13.57
N GLN A 18 4.11 -4.77 12.54
CA GLN A 18 3.22 -5.66 11.80
C GLN A 18 2.69 -6.78 12.70
N THR A 19 3.60 -7.46 13.40
CA THR A 19 3.24 -8.53 14.34
C THR A 19 2.25 -8.03 15.40
N ARG A 20 2.47 -6.83 15.95
CA ARG A 20 1.58 -6.22 16.92
C ARG A 20 0.21 -5.89 16.32
N ALA A 21 0.16 -5.34 15.12
CA ALA A 21 -1.09 -5.04 14.41
C ALA A 21 -1.93 -6.30 14.18
N ILE A 22 -1.28 -7.38 13.72
CA ILE A 22 -1.94 -8.68 13.50
C ILE A 22 -2.47 -9.30 14.80
N LYS A 23 -1.69 -9.25 15.89
CA LYS A 23 -2.16 -9.71 17.21
C LYS A 23 -3.44 -8.96 17.64
N MET A 24 -3.47 -7.64 17.46
CA MET A 24 -4.67 -6.83 17.75
C MET A 24 -5.87 -7.26 16.89
N LEU A 25 -5.65 -7.57 15.62
CA LEU A 25 -6.69 -8.07 14.72
C LEU A 25 -7.22 -9.42 15.17
N ILE A 26 -6.35 -10.36 15.50
CA ILE A 26 -6.73 -11.71 15.97
C ILE A 26 -7.59 -11.64 17.23
N ILE A 27 -7.20 -10.82 18.21
CA ILE A 27 -7.96 -10.64 19.47
C ILE A 27 -9.39 -10.16 19.19
N ASN A 28 -9.57 -9.26 18.20
CA ASN A 28 -10.87 -8.68 17.88
C ASN A 28 -11.64 -9.45 16.79
N SER A 29 -11.07 -10.46 16.17
CA SER A 29 -11.66 -11.15 15.02
C SER A 29 -13.00 -11.83 15.35
N GLY A 30 -13.11 -12.49 16.49
CA GLY A 30 -14.35 -13.16 16.91
C GLY A 30 -15.53 -12.17 17.06
N ALA A 31 -15.30 -11.03 17.70
CA ALA A 31 -16.31 -9.99 17.84
C ALA A 31 -16.63 -9.33 16.48
N THR A 32 -15.62 -9.14 15.64
CA THR A 32 -15.76 -8.55 14.30
C THR A 32 -16.62 -9.43 13.39
N ILE A 33 -16.40 -10.75 13.40
CA ILE A 33 -17.17 -11.71 12.60
C ILE A 33 -18.63 -11.78 13.10
N LYS A 34 -18.82 -11.79 14.42
CA LYS A 34 -20.15 -11.92 15.03
C LYS A 34 -20.99 -10.64 14.88
N TYR A 35 -20.35 -9.47 14.95
CA TYR A 35 -21.03 -8.16 14.95
C TYR A 35 -20.36 -7.18 13.95
N PRO A 36 -20.37 -7.48 12.63
CA PRO A 36 -19.61 -6.69 11.66
C PRO A 36 -20.06 -5.24 11.55
N SER A 37 -21.33 -4.95 11.76
CA SER A 37 -21.87 -3.57 11.75
C SER A 37 -21.34 -2.71 12.90
N SER A 38 -21.11 -3.30 14.08
CA SER A 38 -20.54 -2.60 15.23
C SER A 38 -19.01 -2.50 15.17
N PHE A 39 -18.36 -3.39 14.45
CA PHE A 39 -16.91 -3.48 14.32
C PHE A 39 -16.43 -3.18 12.89
N GLY A 40 -17.10 -2.29 12.15
CA GLY A 40 -16.84 -2.01 10.74
C GLY A 40 -15.38 -1.68 10.41
N ILE A 41 -14.71 -0.90 11.27
CA ILE A 41 -13.27 -0.58 11.10
C ILE A 41 -12.39 -1.84 11.20
N TRP A 42 -12.71 -2.74 12.11
CA TRP A 42 -12.02 -4.02 12.28
C TRP A 42 -12.33 -4.98 11.12
N ALA A 43 -13.57 -4.99 10.64
CA ALA A 43 -13.97 -5.76 9.46
C ALA A 43 -13.20 -5.30 8.21
N SER A 44 -13.08 -3.99 8.01
CA SER A 44 -12.26 -3.43 6.92
C SER A 44 -10.79 -3.78 7.06
N PHE A 45 -10.25 -3.80 8.28
CA PHE A 45 -8.87 -4.18 8.54
C PHE A 45 -8.65 -5.68 8.32
N LEU A 46 -9.60 -6.52 8.70
CA LEU A 46 -9.58 -7.96 8.43
C LEU A 46 -9.57 -8.22 6.91
N LEU A 47 -10.45 -7.56 6.17
CA LEU A 47 -10.51 -7.67 4.72
C LEU A 47 -9.21 -7.20 4.04
N GLN A 48 -8.66 -6.07 4.49
CA GLN A 48 -7.35 -5.59 4.02
C GLN A 48 -6.24 -6.62 4.23
N ASN A 49 -6.26 -7.35 5.35
CA ASN A 49 -5.26 -8.37 5.65
C ASN A 49 -5.40 -9.61 4.75
N VAL A 50 -6.63 -9.97 4.37
CA VAL A 50 -6.92 -11.09 3.47
C VAL A 50 -6.60 -10.74 2.02
N VAL A 51 -7.05 -9.59 1.57
CA VAL A 51 -6.88 -9.13 0.16
C VAL A 51 -5.44 -8.72 -0.11
N GLY A 52 -4.73 -8.25 0.91
CA GLY A 52 -3.40 -7.67 0.80
C GLY A 52 -3.44 -6.16 0.57
N LEU A 53 -2.27 -5.54 0.73
CA LEU A 53 -2.07 -4.11 0.60
C LEU A 53 -1.28 -3.81 -0.67
N TYR A 54 -1.76 -2.86 -1.45
CA TYR A 54 -1.00 -2.33 -2.58
C TYR A 54 0.02 -1.30 -2.09
N GLU A 55 1.27 -1.51 -2.45
CA GLU A 55 2.39 -0.66 -2.13
C GLU A 55 2.81 0.08 -3.39
N LEU A 56 2.60 1.40 -3.41
CA LEU A 56 2.89 2.26 -4.55
C LEU A 56 4.04 3.19 -4.21
N ALA A 57 5.08 3.17 -5.03
CA ALA A 57 6.13 4.17 -5.00
C ALA A 57 6.16 4.91 -6.33
N VAL A 58 6.09 6.22 -6.29
CA VAL A 58 6.15 7.08 -7.47
C VAL A 58 7.45 7.86 -7.40
N VAL A 59 8.38 7.61 -8.34
CA VAL A 59 9.72 8.20 -8.28
C VAL A 59 10.06 8.87 -9.61
N GLY A 60 10.56 10.10 -9.54
CA GLY A 60 10.96 10.89 -10.70
C GLY A 60 10.56 12.36 -10.58
N LYS A 61 10.91 13.16 -11.59
CA LYS A 61 10.76 14.61 -11.56
C LYS A 61 9.33 15.08 -11.25
N ASP A 62 8.33 14.48 -11.91
CA ASP A 62 6.91 14.86 -11.80
C ASP A 62 6.14 13.87 -10.89
N SER A 63 6.85 13.29 -9.89
CA SER A 63 6.31 12.23 -9.04
C SER A 63 5.13 12.70 -8.17
N TYR A 64 5.13 13.95 -7.73
CA TYR A 64 4.05 14.48 -6.90
C TYR A 64 2.77 14.71 -7.68
N GLU A 65 2.88 15.26 -8.90
CA GLU A 65 1.75 15.45 -9.81
C GLU A 65 1.13 14.10 -10.19
N LEU A 66 1.98 13.13 -10.54
CA LEU A 66 1.56 11.79 -10.88
C LEU A 66 0.91 11.07 -9.68
N ALA A 67 1.44 11.24 -8.48
CA ALA A 67 0.85 10.70 -7.25
C ALA A 67 -0.52 11.37 -6.94
N GLN A 68 -0.67 12.65 -7.22
CA GLN A 68 -1.93 13.35 -7.07
C GLN A 68 -2.99 12.79 -8.04
N GLU A 69 -2.64 12.57 -9.30
CA GLU A 69 -3.54 11.93 -10.28
C GLU A 69 -3.92 10.49 -9.86
N ILE A 70 -2.97 9.69 -9.39
CA ILE A 70 -3.24 8.35 -8.85
C ILE A 70 -4.23 8.42 -7.68
N SER A 71 -4.14 9.46 -6.84
CA SER A 71 -5.01 9.64 -5.68
C SER A 71 -6.46 9.94 -6.05
N GLN A 72 -6.73 10.45 -7.24
CA GLN A 72 -8.09 10.67 -7.76
C GLN A 72 -8.79 9.37 -8.16
N ASN A 73 -8.03 8.28 -8.31
CA ASN A 73 -8.57 6.97 -8.62
C ASN A 73 -8.83 6.16 -7.35
N TYR A 74 -9.95 5.42 -7.34
CA TYR A 74 -10.24 4.52 -6.23
C TYR A 74 -9.35 3.28 -6.30
N ILE A 75 -8.36 3.22 -5.44
CA ILE A 75 -7.52 2.05 -5.23
C ILE A 75 -7.66 1.65 -3.76
N PRO A 76 -8.38 0.55 -3.47
CA PRO A 76 -8.57 0.09 -2.09
C PRO A 76 -7.26 -0.40 -1.48
N TYR A 77 -7.13 -0.23 -0.17
CA TYR A 77 -6.01 -0.77 0.62
C TYR A 77 -4.62 -0.45 0.05
N LYS A 78 -4.37 0.84 -0.23
CA LYS A 78 -3.06 1.29 -0.73
C LYS A 78 -2.24 2.01 0.34
N ILE A 79 -0.93 1.89 0.21
CA ILE A 79 0.07 2.82 0.73
C ILE A 79 0.75 3.43 -0.49
N MET A 80 0.98 4.74 -0.48
CA MET A 80 1.66 5.42 -1.57
C MET A 80 2.67 6.42 -1.01
N MET A 81 3.85 6.42 -1.59
CA MET A 81 4.89 7.41 -1.36
C MET A 81 5.37 7.96 -2.70
N ALA A 82 5.71 9.25 -2.73
CA ALA A 82 6.29 9.90 -3.89
C ALA A 82 7.62 10.55 -3.52
N SER A 83 8.58 10.53 -4.44
CA SER A 83 9.86 11.19 -4.27
C SER A 83 10.41 11.66 -5.62
N THR A 84 10.96 12.86 -5.66
CA THR A 84 11.62 13.39 -6.87
C THR A 84 13.03 12.86 -7.06
N PHE A 85 13.59 12.22 -6.04
CA PHE A 85 14.96 11.66 -6.05
C PHE A 85 14.96 10.27 -5.41
N GLU A 86 16.03 9.54 -5.63
CA GLU A 86 16.26 8.25 -5.00
C GLU A 86 16.34 8.41 -3.47
N ASN A 87 15.64 7.56 -2.75
CA ASN A 87 15.53 7.64 -1.30
C ASN A 87 15.62 6.26 -0.68
N ASP A 88 16.67 6.02 0.10
CA ASP A 88 16.93 4.76 0.80
C ASP A 88 16.45 4.76 2.26
N VAL A 89 15.94 5.89 2.77
CA VAL A 89 15.46 6.00 4.15
C VAL A 89 14.19 5.19 4.36
N PHE A 90 13.29 5.24 3.36
CA PHE A 90 12.02 4.51 3.43
C PHE A 90 12.09 3.24 2.58
N SER A 91 11.74 2.11 3.18
CA SER A 91 11.80 0.82 2.49
C SER A 91 10.95 0.79 1.21
N LEU A 92 9.84 1.51 1.21
CA LEU A 92 8.94 1.60 0.06
C LEU A 92 9.59 2.32 -1.14
N LEU A 93 10.53 3.24 -0.91
CA LEU A 93 11.25 3.98 -1.94
C LEU A 93 12.63 3.37 -2.27
N LYS A 94 13.12 2.50 -1.41
CA LYS A 94 14.45 1.91 -1.53
C LYS A 94 14.64 1.14 -2.83
N SER A 95 15.81 1.30 -3.43
CA SER A 95 16.20 0.64 -4.70
C SER A 95 15.26 0.96 -5.88
N LYS A 96 14.64 2.13 -5.85
CA LYS A 96 13.83 2.65 -6.95
C LYS A 96 14.50 3.89 -7.52
N PRO A 97 15.32 3.71 -8.57
CA PRO A 97 16.09 4.82 -9.15
C PRO A 97 15.14 5.89 -9.70
N ALA A 98 15.51 7.16 -9.46
CA ALA A 98 14.85 8.28 -10.09
C ALA A 98 15.29 8.32 -11.57
N ALA A 99 14.31 8.25 -12.47
CA ALA A 99 14.50 8.44 -13.89
C ALA A 99 14.11 9.86 -14.31
N ILE A 100 14.49 10.26 -15.53
CA ILE A 100 14.06 11.54 -16.12
C ILE A 100 12.52 11.59 -16.20
N GLU A 101 11.90 10.47 -16.58
CA GLU A 101 10.46 10.28 -16.54
C GLU A 101 10.06 9.64 -15.20
N SER A 102 8.95 10.11 -14.64
CA SER A 102 8.42 9.54 -13.40
C SER A 102 7.90 8.14 -13.63
N LEU A 103 8.23 7.22 -12.72
CA LEU A 103 7.86 5.81 -12.77
C LEU A 103 6.99 5.45 -11.58
N ILE A 104 6.01 4.58 -11.84
CA ILE A 104 5.12 4.00 -10.83
C ILE A 104 5.59 2.57 -10.56
N TYR A 105 5.98 2.29 -9.34
CA TYR A 105 6.33 0.97 -8.86
C TYR A 105 5.14 0.43 -8.05
N LEU A 106 4.54 -0.64 -8.54
CA LEU A 106 3.47 -1.37 -7.86
C LEU A 106 4.04 -2.64 -7.26
N CYS A 107 3.89 -2.80 -5.95
CA CYS A 107 4.23 -4.03 -5.25
C CYS A 107 3.01 -4.52 -4.45
N LYS A 108 2.94 -5.84 -4.25
CA LYS A 108 1.94 -6.51 -3.42
C LYS A 108 2.54 -7.78 -2.84
N ASN A 109 2.38 -7.98 -1.53
CA ASN A 109 2.88 -9.18 -0.84
C ASN A 109 4.37 -9.45 -1.14
N ASN A 110 5.21 -8.45 -1.02
CA ASN A 110 6.66 -8.49 -1.30
C ASN A 110 7.03 -8.80 -2.77
N THR A 111 6.09 -8.79 -3.69
CA THR A 111 6.34 -8.96 -5.12
C THR A 111 6.09 -7.65 -5.84
N CYS A 112 7.11 -7.16 -6.56
CA CYS A 112 7.00 -5.94 -7.34
C CYS A 112 6.83 -6.26 -8.83
N PHE A 113 5.93 -5.54 -9.48
CA PHE A 113 5.73 -5.59 -10.93
C PHE A 113 6.77 -4.72 -11.65
N LYS A 114 6.84 -4.85 -12.96
CA LYS A 114 7.68 -3.96 -13.77
C LYS A 114 7.23 -2.52 -13.59
N PRO A 115 8.15 -1.54 -13.53
CA PRO A 115 7.79 -0.14 -13.43
C PRO A 115 6.87 0.30 -14.55
N LEU A 116 5.84 1.06 -14.21
CA LEU A 116 4.80 1.56 -15.10
C LEU A 116 5.00 3.06 -15.33
N LYS A 117 4.62 3.54 -16.51
CA LYS A 117 4.67 4.96 -16.87
C LYS A 117 3.30 5.63 -16.87
N LYS A 118 2.23 4.84 -17.01
CA LYS A 118 0.86 5.36 -17.16
C LYS A 118 -0.05 4.84 -16.07
N ILE A 119 -0.96 5.71 -15.63
CA ILE A 119 -1.96 5.37 -14.62
C ILE A 119 -2.93 4.30 -15.13
N ASN A 120 -3.29 4.32 -16.42
CA ASN A 120 -4.17 3.33 -17.00
C ASN A 120 -3.62 1.91 -16.89
N ASP A 121 -2.30 1.74 -17.07
CA ASP A 121 -1.63 0.45 -16.92
C ASP A 121 -1.68 0.00 -15.45
N LEU A 122 -1.48 0.93 -14.51
CA LEU A 122 -1.62 0.67 -13.08
C LEU A 122 -3.01 0.17 -12.73
N ILE A 123 -4.05 0.86 -13.19
CA ILE A 123 -5.44 0.51 -12.93
C ILE A 123 -5.79 -0.86 -13.53
N SER A 124 -5.31 -1.14 -14.75
CA SER A 124 -5.49 -2.44 -15.40
C SER A 124 -4.89 -3.58 -14.57
N HIS A 125 -3.64 -3.44 -14.11
CA HIS A 125 -2.99 -4.43 -13.24
C HIS A 125 -3.73 -4.66 -11.92
N ILE A 126 -4.23 -3.59 -11.30
CA ILE A 126 -5.00 -3.71 -10.06
C ILE A 126 -6.31 -4.46 -10.31
N ASN A 127 -7.04 -4.13 -11.37
CA ASN A 127 -8.32 -4.77 -11.72
C ASN A 127 -8.15 -6.26 -12.07
N GLU A 128 -7.05 -6.65 -12.70
CA GLU A 128 -6.73 -8.05 -12.99
C GLU A 128 -6.40 -8.85 -11.71
N SER A 129 -5.80 -8.20 -10.72
CA SER A 129 -5.42 -8.84 -9.46
C SER A 129 -6.57 -8.99 -8.46
N ILE A 130 -7.75 -8.42 -8.76
CA ILE A 130 -8.97 -8.53 -7.93
C ILE A 130 -9.89 -9.66 -8.42
N LYS A 131 -9.69 -10.13 -9.65
CA LYS A 131 -10.42 -11.28 -10.20
C LYS A 131 -9.87 -12.61 -9.70
#